data_5b1c65c52cbff2dd2e03aea7998e4de9
#
_entry.id   5b1c65c52cbff2dd2e03aea7998e4de9
#
_cell.length_a   1.000
_cell.length_b   1.000
_cell.length_c   1.000
_cell.angle_alpha   90.00
_cell.angle_beta   90.00
_cell.angle_gamma   90.00
#
_symmetry.space_group_name_H-M   'P 1'
#
loop_
_entity.id
_entity.type
_entity.pdbx_description
1 polymer ?
#
loop_
_entity_poly.entity_id
_entity_poly.type
_entity_poly.pdbx_seq_one_letter_code
_entity_poly.pdbx_strand_id
1 'polypeptide(L)'
;WLALASLTAVLSLAACGDGGTGSDAAGQSSTSGKAVSPAESTTAGADTSLAPSTLATADTESAAAPVSGHLQTKALPAIATAGSPCDTMLAATSAMLPATSAAQVQATARPSYLMPTLDSLHRSCVVRITNNRAQGDSVIQRNDYSRRQAFNADSSRFLLNNTQGFWLLYDARSGRQLEVLSNLQGTADRLAGDAEPFWHPTNPNLLYFIPTNGVGMRIYRLDLRTHTVTTVADMGAQIRRIWPDADMAHTKAEGSPSADGRYWCFMARHYANSSSQPMRGVFTWDLDQHRIIGHLAMSDAPDHVSMTPTGRYCTVSHDTAAGTRAYNRTFKAPYNSRVSGQFLQLHSKSEHSDIAFNKLMQDVYVSLDYQSDKGEVFMVNLEDGRRTPLFNSYIDRTAMAFHVSGKAYAKPGWVLMSTYGEHYGPAPTQRLSNLKWPHRRMFAVSLNANPDIRAIASVQANVYRYEDEPHATTNRDFTRMLFNSTWNGSSTRDMEVFMVAIKPTALDKR
;
A
#
# COMPACT_ATOMS: atom_id res chain seq x y z
N TRP A 1 -28.59 -41.62 15.12
CA TRP A 1 -28.95 -40.33 14.54
C TRP A 1 -28.22 -39.24 15.33
N LEU A 2 -26.98 -38.93 14.93
CA LEU A 2 -26.21 -37.80 15.43
C LEU A 2 -26.20 -36.75 14.34
N ALA A 3 -26.80 -35.60 14.61
CA ALA A 3 -26.73 -34.43 13.77
C ALA A 3 -25.33 -33.80 13.93
N LEU A 4 -24.55 -33.72 12.83
CA LEU A 4 -23.36 -32.89 12.73
C LEU A 4 -23.82 -31.43 12.68
N ALA A 5 -23.59 -30.69 13.73
CA ALA A 5 -23.65 -29.24 13.71
C ALA A 5 -22.39 -28.70 13.05
N SER A 6 -22.52 -28.21 11.83
CA SER A 6 -21.46 -27.46 11.13
C SER A 6 -21.25 -26.12 11.85
N LEU A 7 -20.18 -26.02 12.60
CA LEU A 7 -19.74 -24.76 13.19
C LEU A 7 -19.02 -23.96 12.11
N THR A 8 -19.77 -23.17 11.36
CA THR A 8 -19.24 -22.14 10.50
C THR A 8 -18.80 -20.98 11.39
N ALA A 9 -17.58 -21.02 11.87
CA ALA A 9 -16.93 -19.84 12.42
C ALA A 9 -16.62 -18.92 11.24
N VAL A 10 -17.55 -18.04 10.93
CA VAL A 10 -17.30 -16.91 10.04
C VAL A 10 -16.31 -16.01 10.77
N LEU A 11 -15.02 -16.13 10.42
CA LEU A 11 -14.07 -15.07 10.68
C LEU A 11 -14.52 -13.88 9.81
N SER A 12 -15.35 -13.00 10.37
CA SER A 12 -15.49 -11.65 9.86
C SER A 12 -14.17 -10.91 10.18
N LEU A 13 -13.14 -11.22 9.41
CA LEU A 13 -12.03 -10.30 9.22
C LEU A 13 -12.65 -9.14 8.44
N ALA A 14 -13.06 -8.11 9.17
CA ALA A 14 -13.53 -6.88 8.57
C ALA A 14 -12.44 -6.42 7.58
N ALA A 15 -12.80 -6.34 6.31
CA ALA A 15 -12.02 -5.61 5.34
C ALA A 15 -11.95 -4.17 5.88
N CYS A 16 -10.82 -3.81 6.46
CA CYS A 16 -10.57 -2.46 6.96
C CYS A 16 -10.34 -1.54 5.78
N GLY A 17 -11.43 -1.10 5.17
CA GLY A 17 -11.45 0.04 4.30
C GLY A 17 -11.89 1.27 5.09
N ASP A 18 -11.03 1.84 5.89
CA ASP A 18 -11.21 3.22 6.35
C ASP A 18 -9.88 3.83 6.78
N GLY A 19 -9.23 4.51 5.83
CA GLY A 19 -8.20 5.50 6.07
C GLY A 19 -8.84 6.87 6.28
N GLY A 20 -9.67 7.01 7.32
CA GLY A 20 -10.22 8.28 7.74
C GLY A 20 -9.31 8.95 8.77
N THR A 21 -8.74 10.08 8.40
CA THR A 21 -8.15 11.03 9.34
C THR A 21 -9.24 11.59 10.26
N GLY A 22 -9.15 11.33 11.53
CA GLY A 22 -10.03 11.92 12.55
C GLY A 22 -9.47 11.66 13.92
N SER A 23 -8.84 12.68 14.52
CA SER A 23 -8.59 12.78 15.94
C SER A 23 -9.92 12.65 16.68
N ASP A 24 -10.03 11.77 17.67
CA ASP A 24 -10.34 12.12 19.04
C ASP A 24 -10.52 10.90 19.95
N ALA A 25 -10.17 11.13 21.19
CA ALA A 25 -9.99 10.22 22.28
C ALA A 25 -11.29 9.72 22.91
N ALA A 26 -11.08 8.72 23.74
CA ALA A 26 -11.82 8.30 24.93
C ALA A 26 -12.66 7.03 24.81
N GLY A 27 -12.19 6.08 25.60
CA GLY A 27 -12.79 4.78 25.83
C GLY A 27 -14.18 4.84 26.45
N GLN A 28 -14.86 3.72 26.26
CA GLN A 28 -15.70 3.18 27.34
C GLN A 28 -16.11 1.73 27.03
N SER A 29 -16.01 0.90 28.04
CA SER A 29 -16.51 -0.46 28.14
C SER A 29 -18.05 -0.48 28.08
N SER A 30 -18.62 -1.42 27.33
CA SER A 30 -20.06 -1.67 27.37
C SER A 30 -20.40 -2.93 28.14
N THR A 31 -21.13 -2.79 29.21
CA THR A 31 -21.96 -3.83 29.81
C THR A 31 -23.41 -3.58 29.45
N SER A 32 -24.10 -4.66 29.15
CA SER A 32 -25.52 -4.77 28.77
C SER A 32 -26.49 -4.40 29.89
N GLY A 33 -27.63 -3.77 29.55
CA GLY A 33 -28.80 -3.75 30.43
C GLY A 33 -29.91 -2.80 30.03
N LYS A 34 -30.98 -3.39 29.51
CA LYS A 34 -32.42 -3.04 29.49
C LYS A 34 -32.96 -1.59 29.57
N ALA A 35 -33.88 -1.38 28.65
CA ALA A 35 -34.80 -0.26 28.46
C ALA A 35 -35.65 0.15 29.66
N VAL A 36 -35.93 1.45 29.79
CA VAL A 36 -37.22 2.09 30.14
C VAL A 36 -37.13 3.59 29.78
N SER A 37 -38.13 4.14 29.06
CA SER A 37 -38.48 5.56 28.85
C SER A 37 -39.66 5.95 29.76
N PRO A 38 -40.11 7.23 29.81
CA PRO A 38 -39.53 8.56 29.60
C PRO A 38 -39.84 9.54 30.77
N ALA A 39 -39.28 10.74 30.78
CA ALA A 39 -39.95 11.98 31.24
C ALA A 39 -39.12 13.25 30.97
N GLU A 40 -39.83 14.28 30.58
CA GLU A 40 -39.46 15.65 30.26
C GLU A 40 -38.84 16.42 31.42
N SER A 41 -38.01 17.45 31.11
CA SER A 41 -38.19 18.82 31.57
C SER A 41 -36.97 19.72 31.28
N THR A 42 -37.15 20.67 30.39
CA THR A 42 -36.90 22.14 30.39
C THR A 42 -35.65 22.72 31.05
N THR A 43 -35.02 23.59 30.27
CA THR A 43 -34.71 25.02 30.37
C THR A 43 -33.24 25.45 30.36
N ALA A 44 -33.01 26.44 29.46
CA ALA A 44 -32.12 27.62 29.47
C ALA A 44 -30.62 27.38 29.35
N GLY A 45 -29.93 27.75 28.29
CA GLY A 45 -29.85 29.10 27.72
C GLY A 45 -28.46 29.67 28.00
N ALA A 46 -27.61 29.78 26.98
CA ALA A 46 -26.66 30.88 26.84
C ALA A 46 -26.01 30.84 25.46
N ASP A 47 -26.31 31.83 24.74
CA ASP A 47 -25.89 32.33 23.45
C ASP A 47 -24.41 32.77 23.46
N THR A 48 -23.60 32.38 22.49
CA THR A 48 -22.53 33.24 22.00
C THR A 48 -22.29 32.94 20.52
N SER A 49 -22.83 33.79 19.72
CA SER A 49 -22.60 33.93 18.30
C SER A 49 -21.17 34.32 18.00
N LEU A 50 -20.54 33.66 17.03
CA LEU A 50 -19.47 34.26 16.24
C LEU A 50 -19.87 34.24 14.75
N ALA A 51 -19.97 35.42 14.22
CA ALA A 51 -20.40 35.73 12.86
C ALA A 51 -19.35 35.31 11.81
N PRO A 52 -19.77 35.09 10.53
CA PRO A 52 -18.88 34.76 9.44
C PRO A 52 -18.21 36.05 8.89
N SER A 53 -16.90 36.01 8.67
CA SER A 53 -16.17 37.06 7.98
C SER A 53 -16.38 36.93 6.47
N THR A 54 -16.90 37.97 5.92
CA THR A 54 -17.12 38.23 4.48
C THR A 54 -15.80 38.33 3.71
N LEU A 55 -15.70 37.61 2.59
CA LEU A 55 -14.71 37.84 1.53
C LEU A 55 -15.00 39.18 0.86
N ALA A 56 -14.04 40.10 0.90
CA ALA A 56 -14.02 41.27 0.05
C ALA A 56 -13.14 40.97 -1.17
N THR A 57 -13.73 41.15 -2.34
CA THR A 57 -13.05 41.26 -3.64
C THR A 57 -12.30 42.58 -3.72
N ALA A 58 -11.02 42.53 -4.07
CA ALA A 58 -10.32 43.71 -4.61
C ALA A 58 -9.27 43.24 -5.62
N ASP A 59 -9.57 43.50 -6.88
CA ASP A 59 -8.59 43.52 -7.96
C ASP A 59 -7.64 44.71 -7.73
N THR A 60 -6.33 44.42 -7.73
CA THR A 60 -5.32 45.39 -8.21
C THR A 60 -4.04 44.63 -8.52
N GLU A 61 -3.69 44.64 -9.81
CA GLU A 61 -2.35 44.36 -10.32
C GLU A 61 -1.31 45.23 -9.62
N SER A 62 -0.33 44.61 -9.00
CA SER A 62 0.94 45.27 -8.70
C SER A 62 2.06 44.27 -8.91
N ALA A 63 2.85 44.50 -9.93
CA ALA A 63 4.08 43.81 -10.24
C ALA A 63 5.06 43.96 -9.07
N ALA A 64 5.26 42.90 -8.31
CA ALA A 64 6.32 42.82 -7.30
C ALA A 64 7.56 42.16 -7.91
N ALA A 65 8.69 42.85 -7.77
CA ALA A 65 10.01 42.43 -8.19
C ALA A 65 10.44 41.10 -7.57
N PRO A 66 11.30 40.28 -8.23
CA PRO A 66 11.72 39.02 -7.71
C PRO A 66 12.61 39.20 -6.48
N VAL A 67 12.14 38.71 -5.33
CA VAL A 67 12.97 38.58 -4.13
C VAL A 67 13.90 37.40 -4.37
N SER A 68 15.15 37.69 -4.72
CA SER A 68 16.25 36.73 -4.79
C SER A 68 16.66 36.32 -3.38
N GLY A 69 15.94 35.40 -2.81
CA GLY A 69 16.35 34.63 -1.63
C GLY A 69 17.24 33.48 -2.08
N HIS A 70 18.54 33.56 -1.83
CA HIS A 70 19.48 32.43 -2.00
C HIS A 70 19.04 31.32 -1.03
N LEU A 71 18.25 30.37 -1.53
CA LEU A 71 18.08 29.07 -0.91
C LEU A 71 19.42 28.34 -0.99
N GLN A 72 20.07 28.14 0.15
CA GLN A 72 21.19 27.20 0.23
C GLN A 72 20.65 25.82 -0.17
N THR A 73 20.90 25.42 -1.42
CA THR A 73 20.69 24.05 -1.88
C THR A 73 21.59 23.14 -1.09
N LYS A 74 21.06 22.53 -0.04
CA LYS A 74 21.74 21.46 0.67
C LYS A 74 21.81 20.29 -0.29
N ALA A 75 22.98 20.07 -0.92
CA ALA A 75 23.18 18.94 -1.80
C ALA A 75 22.85 17.66 -1.05
N LEU A 76 22.03 16.78 -1.67
CA LEU A 76 21.78 15.45 -1.11
C LEU A 76 23.14 14.79 -0.84
N PRO A 77 23.36 14.17 0.33
CA PRO A 77 24.61 13.50 0.62
C PRO A 77 24.90 12.48 -0.48
N ALA A 78 26.15 12.47 -0.94
CA ALA A 78 26.59 11.54 -1.97
C ALA A 78 26.33 10.09 -1.53
N ILE A 79 25.69 9.32 -2.40
CA ILE A 79 25.45 7.89 -2.15
C ILE A 79 26.83 7.21 -2.24
N ALA A 80 27.24 6.60 -1.15
CA ALA A 80 28.53 5.93 -1.11
C ALA A 80 28.53 4.71 -2.06
N THR A 81 29.58 4.55 -2.88
CA THR A 81 29.70 3.54 -3.95
C THR A 81 30.08 2.12 -3.49
N ALA A 82 30.50 1.94 -2.24
CA ALA A 82 30.87 0.63 -1.70
C ALA A 82 29.62 -0.22 -1.33
N GLY A 83 29.64 -1.56 -1.46
CA GLY A 83 28.51 -2.47 -1.18
C GLY A 83 27.88 -2.30 0.20
N SER A 84 26.60 -2.61 0.34
CA SER A 84 25.90 -2.61 1.62
C SER A 84 26.52 -3.66 2.56
N PRO A 85 26.58 -3.45 3.90
CA PRO A 85 26.98 -4.51 4.83
C PRO A 85 26.19 -5.81 4.63
N CYS A 86 24.94 -5.73 4.23
CA CYS A 86 24.13 -6.88 3.83
C CYS A 86 24.71 -7.63 2.62
N ASP A 87 25.25 -6.95 1.63
CA ASP A 87 25.79 -7.59 0.42
C ASP A 87 26.97 -8.50 0.76
N THR A 88 27.84 -8.05 1.68
CA THR A 88 28.97 -8.86 2.19
C THR A 88 28.47 -10.10 2.96
N MET A 89 27.47 -9.93 3.83
CA MET A 89 26.89 -11.05 4.58
C MET A 89 26.22 -12.07 3.66
N LEU A 90 25.48 -11.60 2.67
CA LEU A 90 24.76 -12.44 1.72
C LEU A 90 25.72 -13.19 0.78
N ALA A 91 26.90 -12.65 0.48
CA ALA A 91 27.89 -13.32 -0.39
C ALA A 91 28.21 -14.73 0.10
N ALA A 92 28.30 -14.92 1.41
CA ALA A 92 28.59 -16.21 2.03
C ALA A 92 27.38 -17.15 2.18
N THR A 93 26.14 -16.71 1.88
CA THR A 93 24.95 -17.56 2.07
C THR A 93 24.74 -18.52 0.90
N SER A 94 24.15 -19.69 1.19
CA SER A 94 23.65 -20.61 0.16
C SER A 94 22.28 -20.14 -0.38
N ALA A 95 21.72 -20.86 -1.37
CA ALA A 95 20.40 -20.54 -1.91
C ALA A 95 19.29 -20.66 -0.86
N MET A 96 18.22 -19.88 -1.05
CA MET A 96 17.05 -19.87 -0.15
C MET A 96 16.38 -21.25 -0.10
N LEU A 97 15.83 -21.58 1.06
CA LEU A 97 15.09 -22.83 1.27
C LEU A 97 13.63 -22.68 0.79
N PRO A 98 13.00 -23.77 0.33
CA PRO A 98 11.56 -23.81 0.14
C PRO A 98 10.82 -23.45 1.44
N ALA A 99 9.74 -22.70 1.33
CA ALA A 99 8.96 -22.25 2.49
C ALA A 99 8.10 -23.35 3.12
N THR A 100 7.95 -24.50 2.47
CA THR A 100 7.01 -25.57 2.82
C THR A 100 7.32 -26.33 4.11
N SER A 101 8.44 -26.05 4.76
CA SER A 101 8.79 -26.64 6.05
C SER A 101 8.22 -25.81 7.21
N ALA A 102 7.31 -26.40 7.99
CA ALA A 102 6.73 -25.79 9.20
C ALA A 102 7.71 -25.64 10.37
N ALA A 103 8.85 -26.32 10.32
CA ALA A 103 9.75 -26.52 11.45
C ALA A 103 10.42 -25.25 12.01
N GLN A 104 10.09 -24.04 11.50
CA GLN A 104 11.06 -22.96 11.62
C GLN A 104 10.48 -21.57 11.79
N VAL A 105 9.29 -21.44 12.34
CA VAL A 105 8.80 -20.12 12.81
C VAL A 105 9.32 -19.87 14.22
N GLN A 106 10.63 -19.88 14.39
CA GLN A 106 11.24 -19.56 15.69
C GLN A 106 11.29 -18.05 15.91
N ALA A 107 11.05 -17.63 17.15
CA ALA A 107 11.30 -16.26 17.55
C ALA A 107 12.81 -15.98 17.45
N THR A 108 13.19 -15.01 16.63
CA THR A 108 14.56 -14.52 16.54
C THR A 108 14.71 -13.25 17.38
N ALA A 109 15.93 -12.97 17.84
CA ALA A 109 16.21 -11.72 18.55
C ALA A 109 15.92 -10.52 17.63
N ARG A 110 15.36 -9.44 18.20
CA ARG A 110 15.13 -8.20 17.48
C ARG A 110 16.46 -7.59 17.04
N PRO A 111 16.67 -7.29 15.75
CA PRO A 111 17.89 -6.62 15.30
C PRO A 111 18.12 -5.29 16.00
N SER A 112 19.37 -4.98 16.32
CA SER A 112 19.75 -3.66 16.83
C SER A 112 19.54 -2.59 15.75
N TYR A 113 19.25 -1.36 16.16
CA TYR A 113 18.99 -0.25 15.24
C TYR A 113 20.18 -0.02 14.30
N LEU A 114 19.90 -0.02 13.00
CA LEU A 114 20.86 0.11 11.89
C LEU A 114 21.99 -0.93 11.86
N MET A 115 21.84 -2.03 12.59
CA MET A 115 22.82 -3.12 12.59
C MET A 115 22.32 -4.26 11.69
N PRO A 116 22.98 -4.53 10.55
CA PRO A 116 22.65 -5.68 9.71
C PRO A 116 22.80 -6.98 10.47
N THR A 117 21.83 -7.85 10.37
CA THR A 117 21.80 -9.14 11.04
C THR A 117 21.48 -10.22 10.02
N LEU A 118 22.32 -11.25 9.92
CA LEU A 118 22.04 -12.39 9.06
C LEU A 118 20.94 -13.24 9.70
N ASP A 119 19.83 -13.39 8.99
CA ASP A 119 18.85 -14.44 9.26
C ASP A 119 19.35 -15.74 8.62
N SER A 120 20.05 -16.56 9.42
CA SER A 120 20.65 -17.81 8.94
C SER A 120 19.60 -18.82 8.47
N LEU A 121 18.39 -18.75 9.02
CA LEU A 121 17.27 -19.59 8.66
C LEU A 121 16.74 -19.29 7.26
N HIS A 122 16.51 -18.01 6.97
CA HIS A 122 15.98 -17.54 5.69
C HIS A 122 17.09 -17.14 4.69
N ARG A 123 18.35 -17.08 5.15
CA ARG A 123 19.51 -16.68 4.34
C ARG A 123 19.32 -15.30 3.73
N SER A 124 18.76 -14.43 4.52
CA SER A 124 18.52 -13.03 4.23
C SER A 124 19.23 -12.14 5.24
N CYS A 125 19.44 -10.89 4.90
CA CYS A 125 19.98 -9.90 5.82
C CYS A 125 18.85 -8.97 6.25
N VAL A 126 18.65 -8.81 7.55
CA VAL A 126 17.61 -7.98 8.14
C VAL A 126 18.24 -6.79 8.84
N VAL A 127 17.72 -5.59 8.60
CA VAL A 127 18.15 -4.34 9.23
C VAL A 127 16.94 -3.64 9.83
N ARG A 128 16.98 -3.29 11.13
CA ARG A 128 15.98 -2.42 11.74
C ARG A 128 16.27 -0.97 11.34
N ILE A 129 15.35 -0.36 10.60
CA ILE A 129 15.52 0.96 9.97
C ILE A 129 15.10 2.10 10.88
N THR A 130 14.07 1.89 11.71
CA THR A 130 13.54 2.93 12.59
C THR A 130 13.87 2.66 14.06
N ASN A 131 13.76 3.70 14.88
CA ASN A 131 13.83 3.63 16.32
C ASN A 131 12.74 4.53 16.91
N ASN A 132 11.49 4.13 16.66
CA ASN A 132 10.30 4.93 16.95
C ASN A 132 10.22 5.34 18.43
N ARG A 133 10.56 4.43 19.36
CA ARG A 133 10.60 4.77 20.79
C ARG A 133 11.57 5.91 21.15
N ALA A 134 12.67 6.05 20.42
CA ALA A 134 13.64 7.12 20.67
C ALA A 134 13.20 8.46 20.09
N GLN A 135 12.18 8.49 19.23
CA GLN A 135 11.65 9.72 18.63
C GLN A 135 10.49 10.32 19.42
N GLY A 136 10.10 9.68 20.51
CA GLY A 136 8.96 10.07 21.35
C GLY A 136 7.68 9.31 21.00
N ASP A 137 6.80 9.17 21.97
CA ASP A 137 5.62 8.29 21.92
C ASP A 137 4.54 8.67 20.90
N SER A 138 4.63 9.86 20.28
CA SER A 138 3.57 10.41 19.43
C SER A 138 3.82 10.27 17.93
N VAL A 139 5.04 9.88 17.51
CA VAL A 139 5.42 9.82 16.10
C VAL A 139 5.94 8.43 15.73
N ILE A 140 5.14 7.67 15.01
CA ILE A 140 5.52 6.34 14.54
C ILE A 140 5.78 6.40 13.03
N GLN A 141 7.01 6.08 12.64
CA GLN A 141 7.41 5.92 11.24
C GLN A 141 7.10 4.50 10.79
N ARG A 142 6.57 4.35 9.58
CA ARG A 142 6.15 3.06 9.01
C ARG A 142 6.37 2.97 7.51
N ASN A 143 6.48 1.75 7.00
CA ASN A 143 6.23 1.47 5.59
C ASN A 143 4.74 1.68 5.31
N ASP A 144 4.43 2.37 4.22
CA ASP A 144 3.06 2.81 3.92
C ASP A 144 2.14 1.62 3.65
N TYR A 145 2.34 0.94 2.51
CA TYR A 145 1.47 -0.16 2.12
C TYR A 145 2.15 -1.14 1.15
N SER A 146 1.67 -2.39 1.12
CA SER A 146 2.22 -3.45 0.27
C SER A 146 2.12 -3.16 -1.24
N ARG A 147 1.06 -2.47 -1.66
CA ARG A 147 0.81 -2.08 -3.06
C ARG A 147 1.61 -0.87 -3.52
N ARG A 148 2.37 -0.21 -2.63
CA ARG A 148 3.20 0.93 -2.99
C ARG A 148 4.63 0.50 -3.27
N GLN A 149 5.21 1.00 -4.37
CA GLN A 149 6.64 0.88 -4.61
C GLN A 149 7.38 1.87 -3.72
N ALA A 150 7.90 1.39 -2.58
CA ALA A 150 8.60 2.25 -1.63
C ALA A 150 9.98 2.66 -2.14
N PHE A 151 10.65 1.83 -2.96
CA PHE A 151 12.00 2.08 -3.46
C PHE A 151 12.02 2.85 -4.77
N ASN A 152 13.00 3.74 -4.92
CA ASN A 152 13.24 4.47 -6.18
C ASN A 152 13.79 3.56 -7.29
N ALA A 153 13.98 4.13 -8.49
CA ALA A 153 14.30 3.37 -9.71
C ALA A 153 15.56 2.49 -9.61
N ASP A 154 16.58 2.92 -8.89
CA ASP A 154 17.86 2.21 -8.70
C ASP A 154 17.98 1.55 -7.33
N SER A 155 16.90 1.55 -6.54
CA SER A 155 16.85 1.01 -5.18
C SER A 155 17.86 1.64 -4.20
N SER A 156 18.36 2.84 -4.50
CA SER A 156 19.28 3.58 -3.63
C SER A 156 18.57 4.31 -2.48
N ARG A 157 17.27 4.56 -2.64
CA ARG A 157 16.45 5.28 -1.66
C ARG A 157 15.09 4.63 -1.52
N PHE A 158 14.42 4.90 -0.40
CA PHE A 158 13.03 4.50 -0.18
C PHE A 158 12.27 5.56 0.63
N LEU A 159 10.95 5.44 0.60
CA LEU A 159 10.03 6.30 1.34
C LEU A 159 9.45 5.54 2.54
N LEU A 160 9.31 6.26 3.64
CA LEU A 160 8.42 5.91 4.75
C LEU A 160 7.44 7.07 4.97
N ASN A 161 6.32 6.78 5.63
CA ASN A 161 5.48 7.82 6.19
C ASN A 161 5.46 7.74 7.72
N ASN A 162 4.82 8.70 8.36
CA ASN A 162 4.61 8.67 9.79
C ASN A 162 3.16 9.03 10.17
N THR A 163 2.82 8.79 11.42
CA THR A 163 1.46 9.04 11.96
C THR A 163 1.03 10.52 11.92
N GLN A 164 1.92 11.44 11.61
CA GLN A 164 1.61 12.88 11.38
C GLN A 164 1.36 13.18 9.89
N GLY A 165 1.38 12.17 9.01
CA GLY A 165 1.22 12.34 7.56
C GLY A 165 2.46 12.86 6.84
N PHE A 166 3.64 12.82 7.47
CA PHE A 166 4.89 13.25 6.82
C PHE A 166 5.52 12.10 6.03
N TRP A 167 6.01 12.42 4.85
CA TRP A 167 6.78 11.54 4.00
C TRP A 167 8.28 11.75 4.21
N LEU A 168 8.99 10.67 4.41
CA LEU A 168 10.38 10.63 4.84
C LEU A 168 11.21 9.90 3.79
N LEU A 169 12.34 10.49 3.40
CA LEU A 169 13.29 9.90 2.47
C LEU A 169 14.43 9.22 3.24
N TYR A 170 14.73 8.00 2.85
CA TYR A 170 15.77 7.16 3.46
C TYR A 170 16.80 6.70 2.43
N ASP A 171 18.04 6.57 2.85
CA ASP A 171 19.10 5.89 2.11
C ASP A 171 18.98 4.38 2.30
N ALA A 172 18.80 3.63 1.22
CA ALA A 172 18.57 2.19 1.26
C ALA A 172 19.81 1.36 1.62
N ARG A 173 20.97 1.95 1.59
CA ARG A 173 22.23 1.28 1.91
C ARG A 173 22.55 1.36 3.39
N SER A 174 22.47 2.56 3.95
CA SER A 174 22.77 2.81 5.38
C SER A 174 21.56 2.65 6.28
N GLY A 175 20.34 2.66 5.73
CA GLY A 175 19.08 2.68 6.48
C GLY A 175 18.83 4.03 7.17
N ARG A 176 19.61 5.08 6.90
CA ARG A 176 19.47 6.37 7.57
C ARG A 176 18.48 7.27 6.87
N GLN A 177 17.71 8.02 7.66
CA GLN A 177 16.86 9.08 7.14
C GLN A 177 17.74 10.18 6.53
N LEU A 178 17.40 10.58 5.31
CA LEU A 178 18.05 11.67 4.58
C LEU A 178 17.31 12.99 4.80
N GLU A 179 15.97 12.95 4.68
CA GLU A 179 15.16 14.16 4.63
C GLU A 179 13.69 13.91 5.01
N VAL A 180 13.00 14.98 5.41
CA VAL A 180 11.54 15.02 5.59
C VAL A 180 10.98 15.77 4.38
N LEU A 181 10.44 15.05 3.40
CA LEU A 181 9.96 15.63 2.14
C LEU A 181 8.76 16.54 2.33
N SER A 182 7.92 16.29 3.32
CA SER A 182 6.75 17.12 3.63
C SER A 182 7.10 18.52 4.13
N ASN A 183 8.37 18.76 4.50
CA ASN A 183 8.84 20.07 4.93
C ASN A 183 9.40 20.94 3.79
N LEU A 184 9.33 20.48 2.54
CA LEU A 184 9.77 21.26 1.39
C LEU A 184 8.94 22.54 1.31
N GLN A 185 9.62 23.69 1.42
CA GLN A 185 8.99 25.00 1.44
C GLN A 185 8.57 25.45 0.04
N GLY A 186 7.50 26.25 -0.04
CA GLY A 186 7.14 26.99 -1.25
C GLY A 186 6.12 26.32 -2.15
N THR A 187 5.55 25.17 -1.75
CA THR A 187 4.45 24.55 -2.49
C THR A 187 3.15 24.70 -1.72
N ALA A 188 2.12 25.27 -2.35
CA ALA A 188 0.75 25.26 -1.82
C ALA A 188 0.27 23.81 -1.62
N ASP A 189 0.76 22.90 -2.45
CA ASP A 189 0.43 21.47 -2.44
C ASP A 189 1.64 20.70 -1.92
N ARG A 190 1.58 20.31 -0.66
CA ARG A 190 2.65 19.57 0.01
C ARG A 190 2.54 18.09 -0.28
N LEU A 191 3.68 17.42 -0.33
CA LEU A 191 3.76 15.96 -0.24
C LEU A 191 3.47 15.55 1.21
N ALA A 192 2.20 15.43 1.59
CA ALA A 192 1.76 15.11 2.94
C ALA A 192 0.46 14.31 2.94
N GLY A 193 0.24 13.51 3.98
CA GLY A 193 -0.95 12.66 4.09
C GLY A 193 -1.10 11.74 2.89
N ASP A 194 -2.31 11.62 2.39
CA ASP A 194 -2.65 10.77 1.23
C ASP A 194 -2.28 11.42 -0.11
N ALA A 195 -1.02 11.86 -0.24
CA ALA A 195 -0.49 12.44 -1.46
C ALA A 195 -0.02 11.39 -2.49
N GLU A 196 -0.16 10.11 -2.18
CA GLU A 196 0.10 8.97 -3.07
C GLU A 196 1.42 9.10 -3.85
N PRO A 197 2.59 9.13 -3.21
CA PRO A 197 3.86 9.30 -3.91
C PRO A 197 4.23 8.08 -4.77
N PHE A 198 4.73 8.34 -5.98
CA PHE A 198 5.19 7.32 -6.93
C PHE A 198 6.55 7.68 -7.50
N TRP A 199 7.48 6.77 -7.41
CA TRP A 199 8.78 6.94 -8.01
C TRP A 199 8.72 6.93 -9.54
N HIS A 200 9.49 7.83 -10.15
CA HIS A 200 9.73 7.78 -11.58
C HIS A 200 10.34 6.41 -11.96
N PRO A 201 9.88 5.76 -13.04
CA PRO A 201 10.25 4.39 -13.35
C PRO A 201 11.74 4.16 -13.64
N THR A 202 12.46 5.19 -14.12
CA THR A 202 13.86 5.09 -14.56
C THR A 202 14.78 6.15 -13.96
N ASN A 203 14.26 7.31 -13.54
CA ASN A 203 15.08 8.37 -12.92
C ASN A 203 14.99 8.30 -11.39
N PRO A 204 16.07 7.93 -10.67
CA PRO A 204 16.01 7.71 -9.23
C PRO A 204 15.84 9.00 -8.41
N ASN A 205 15.93 10.16 -9.02
CA ASN A 205 15.81 11.46 -8.35
C ASN A 205 14.43 12.11 -8.53
N LEU A 206 13.53 11.48 -9.27
CA LEU A 206 12.20 12.04 -9.54
C LEU A 206 11.11 11.25 -8.81
N LEU A 207 10.20 11.98 -8.19
CA LEU A 207 9.06 11.46 -7.46
C LEU A 207 7.79 12.17 -7.94
N TYR A 208 6.77 11.43 -8.34
CA TYR A 208 5.43 11.96 -8.60
C TYR A 208 4.58 11.90 -7.34
N PHE A 209 3.64 12.82 -7.21
CA PHE A 209 2.62 12.78 -6.17
C PHE A 209 1.38 13.56 -6.61
N ILE A 210 0.26 13.33 -5.93
CA ILE A 210 -0.96 14.12 -6.09
C ILE A 210 -1.14 15.02 -4.86
N PRO A 211 -1.96 16.10 -4.93
CA PRO A 211 -2.40 16.81 -3.73
C PRO A 211 -3.05 15.85 -2.74
N THR A 212 -2.94 16.12 -1.45
CA THR A 212 -3.59 15.31 -0.41
C THR A 212 -5.05 15.02 -0.78
N ASN A 213 -5.44 13.74 -0.75
CA ASN A 213 -6.75 13.25 -1.20
C ASN A 213 -7.09 13.57 -2.67
N GLY A 214 -6.14 13.97 -3.48
CA GLY A 214 -6.34 14.31 -4.90
C GLY A 214 -7.12 15.60 -5.16
N VAL A 215 -7.33 16.48 -4.16
CA VAL A 215 -8.04 17.74 -4.31
C VAL A 215 -7.28 18.68 -5.25
N GLY A 216 -7.98 19.24 -6.25
CA GLY A 216 -7.36 20.06 -7.29
C GLY A 216 -6.97 19.29 -8.55
N MET A 217 -7.03 17.94 -8.52
CA MET A 217 -6.91 17.07 -9.72
C MET A 217 -5.63 17.29 -10.51
N ARG A 218 -4.47 17.28 -9.82
CA ARG A 218 -3.14 17.50 -10.41
C ARG A 218 -2.21 16.35 -10.11
N ILE A 219 -1.18 16.19 -10.95
CA ILE A 219 -0.01 15.37 -10.67
C ILE A 219 1.18 16.31 -10.61
N TYR A 220 1.92 16.24 -9.52
CA TYR A 220 3.17 16.95 -9.31
C TYR A 220 4.36 16.03 -9.49
N ARG A 221 5.51 16.62 -9.82
CA ARG A 221 6.80 15.94 -9.85
C ARG A 221 7.81 16.73 -9.01
N LEU A 222 8.38 16.07 -8.02
CA LEU A 222 9.48 16.55 -7.20
C LEU A 222 10.81 16.06 -7.79
N ASP A 223 11.76 16.97 -8.04
CA ASP A 223 13.17 16.65 -8.28
C ASP A 223 13.93 16.74 -6.95
N LEU A 224 14.38 15.62 -6.44
CA LEU A 224 15.09 15.52 -5.16
C LEU A 224 16.47 16.24 -5.14
N ARG A 225 17.06 16.51 -6.30
CA ARG A 225 18.35 17.20 -6.38
C ARG A 225 18.21 18.71 -6.19
N THR A 226 17.13 19.25 -6.64
CA THR A 226 16.85 20.70 -6.64
C THR A 226 15.74 21.10 -5.68
N HIS A 227 15.02 20.13 -5.13
CA HIS A 227 13.79 20.30 -4.35
C HIS A 227 12.72 21.09 -5.10
N THR A 228 12.74 21.02 -6.44
CA THR A 228 11.78 21.72 -7.29
C THR A 228 10.55 20.85 -7.50
N VAL A 229 9.38 21.39 -7.22
CA VAL A 229 8.08 20.80 -7.52
C VAL A 229 7.52 21.45 -8.79
N THR A 230 7.13 20.62 -9.75
CA THR A 230 6.51 21.08 -11.01
C THR A 230 5.17 20.35 -11.22
N THR A 231 4.16 21.07 -11.69
CA THR A 231 2.92 20.46 -12.16
C THR A 231 3.19 19.75 -13.48
N VAL A 232 3.02 18.44 -13.53
CA VAL A 232 3.20 17.63 -14.75
C VAL A 232 1.87 17.25 -15.41
N ALA A 233 0.76 17.33 -14.67
CA ALA A 233 -0.58 17.24 -15.23
C ALA A 233 -1.54 18.12 -14.44
N ASP A 234 -2.36 18.91 -15.16
CA ASP A 234 -3.56 19.55 -14.65
C ASP A 234 -4.76 18.91 -15.37
N MET A 235 -5.46 18.03 -14.65
CA MET A 235 -6.54 17.22 -15.21
C MET A 235 -7.91 17.90 -15.06
N GLY A 236 -8.00 18.93 -14.22
CA GLY A 236 -9.26 19.50 -13.75
C GLY A 236 -10.19 19.96 -14.85
N ALA A 237 -9.67 20.67 -15.86
CA ALA A 237 -10.49 21.15 -16.97
C ALA A 237 -11.13 19.99 -17.78
N GLN A 238 -10.39 18.90 -17.99
CA GLN A 238 -10.91 17.74 -18.73
C GLN A 238 -11.91 16.93 -17.88
N ILE A 239 -11.62 16.74 -16.60
CA ILE A 239 -12.52 16.04 -15.68
C ILE A 239 -13.86 16.77 -15.57
N ARG A 240 -13.85 18.09 -15.39
CA ARG A 240 -15.08 18.90 -15.27
C ARG A 240 -15.90 19.00 -16.55
N ARG A 241 -15.33 18.72 -17.73
CA ARG A 241 -16.14 18.55 -18.97
C ARG A 241 -16.99 17.28 -18.93
N ILE A 242 -16.57 16.28 -18.16
CA ILE A 242 -17.30 15.00 -18.01
C ILE A 242 -18.21 15.07 -16.77
N TRP A 243 -17.67 15.54 -15.65
CA TRP A 243 -18.33 15.68 -14.35
C TRP A 243 -18.11 17.11 -13.81
N PRO A 244 -19.06 18.04 -14.04
CA PRO A 244 -18.86 19.48 -13.82
C PRO A 244 -18.48 19.88 -12.39
N ASP A 245 -18.93 19.14 -11.40
CA ASP A 245 -18.69 19.38 -9.98
C ASP A 245 -17.55 18.56 -9.38
N ALA A 246 -16.84 17.76 -10.19
CA ALA A 246 -15.70 16.98 -9.69
C ALA A 246 -14.52 17.91 -9.37
N ASP A 247 -13.87 17.68 -8.24
CA ASP A 247 -12.73 18.47 -7.75
C ASP A 247 -11.62 17.60 -7.12
N MET A 248 -11.80 16.27 -7.08
CA MET A 248 -10.84 15.30 -6.60
C MET A 248 -10.50 14.25 -7.65
N ALA A 249 -9.23 13.85 -7.71
CA ALA A 249 -8.73 12.74 -8.51
C ALA A 249 -7.65 11.97 -7.72
N HIS A 250 -7.94 10.74 -7.33
CA HIS A 250 -7.06 9.91 -6.50
C HIS A 250 -7.28 8.41 -6.72
N THR A 251 -6.42 7.56 -6.14
CA THR A 251 -6.58 6.10 -6.17
C THR A 251 -7.11 5.54 -4.84
N LYS A 252 -7.33 6.39 -3.86
CA LYS A 252 -7.56 6.09 -2.44
C LYS A 252 -6.33 5.42 -1.80
N ALA A 253 -5.14 5.97 -2.10
CA ALA A 253 -3.83 5.60 -1.56
C ALA A 253 -3.33 4.17 -1.85
N GLU A 254 -4.08 3.35 -2.58
CA GLU A 254 -3.71 1.94 -2.82
C GLU A 254 -3.38 1.60 -4.29
N GLY A 255 -3.63 2.51 -5.22
CA GLY A 255 -3.35 2.30 -6.63
C GLY A 255 -1.91 2.61 -7.03
N SER A 256 -1.55 2.20 -8.24
CA SER A 256 -0.28 2.49 -8.89
C SER A 256 -0.50 2.91 -10.33
N PRO A 257 0.40 3.72 -10.93
CA PRO A 257 0.44 3.89 -12.38
C PRO A 257 0.98 2.64 -13.06
N SER A 258 0.98 2.63 -14.40
CA SER A 258 1.67 1.61 -15.18
C SER A 258 3.17 1.56 -14.85
N ALA A 259 3.83 0.42 -15.12
CA ALA A 259 5.24 0.21 -14.77
C ALA A 259 6.20 1.21 -15.44
N ASP A 260 5.79 1.79 -16.57
CA ASP A 260 6.49 2.86 -17.28
C ASP A 260 6.10 4.29 -16.81
N GLY A 261 5.14 4.40 -15.87
CA GLY A 261 4.69 5.68 -15.29
C GLY A 261 3.75 6.49 -16.19
N ARG A 262 3.41 6.01 -17.38
CA ARG A 262 2.65 6.75 -18.38
C ARG A 262 1.14 6.79 -18.08
N TYR A 263 0.54 5.63 -17.79
CA TYR A 263 -0.91 5.52 -17.63
C TYR A 263 -1.30 5.48 -16.17
N TRP A 264 -2.34 6.27 -15.83
CA TRP A 264 -2.84 6.40 -14.47
C TRP A 264 -4.35 6.15 -14.46
N CYS A 265 -4.84 5.34 -13.53
CA CYS A 265 -6.27 5.15 -13.30
C CYS A 265 -6.66 5.86 -12.00
N PHE A 266 -7.67 6.73 -12.06
CA PHE A 266 -8.14 7.54 -10.94
C PHE A 266 -9.64 7.43 -10.75
N MET A 267 -10.08 7.61 -9.51
CA MET A 267 -11.44 7.99 -9.17
C MET A 267 -11.60 9.50 -9.32
N ALA A 268 -12.73 9.94 -9.92
CA ALA A 268 -13.18 11.32 -9.87
C ALA A 268 -14.29 11.45 -8.82
N ARG A 269 -14.13 12.35 -7.87
CA ARG A 269 -15.07 12.59 -6.77
C ARG A 269 -15.32 14.08 -6.58
N HIS A 270 -16.35 14.42 -5.80
CA HIS A 270 -16.61 15.77 -5.35
C HIS A 270 -16.37 15.85 -3.85
N TYR A 271 -15.60 16.84 -3.41
CA TYR A 271 -15.36 17.11 -1.99
C TYR A 271 -16.43 18.07 -1.46
N ALA A 272 -17.56 17.53 -1.02
CA ALA A 272 -18.55 18.36 -0.35
C ALA A 272 -18.14 18.71 1.09
N ASN A 273 -17.54 17.76 1.81
CA ASN A 273 -16.92 17.92 3.14
C ASN A 273 -16.16 16.62 3.50
N SER A 274 -15.52 16.57 4.67
CA SER A 274 -14.76 15.41 5.12
C SER A 274 -15.58 14.09 5.21
N SER A 275 -16.88 14.21 5.49
CA SER A 275 -17.79 13.06 5.62
C SER A 275 -18.53 12.72 4.31
N SER A 276 -18.50 13.58 3.30
CA SER A 276 -19.24 13.40 2.05
C SER A 276 -18.37 13.72 0.85
N GLN A 277 -17.98 12.67 0.15
CA GLN A 277 -17.16 12.72 -1.06
C GLN A 277 -17.80 11.86 -2.16
N PRO A 278 -18.97 12.29 -2.70
CA PRO A 278 -19.71 11.50 -3.65
C PRO A 278 -18.90 11.17 -4.91
N MET A 279 -19.00 9.91 -5.32
CA MET A 279 -18.36 9.38 -6.51
C MET A 279 -18.99 9.95 -7.79
N ARG A 280 -18.17 10.18 -8.80
CA ARG A 280 -18.61 10.59 -10.15
C ARG A 280 -18.27 9.55 -11.20
N GLY A 281 -17.10 8.92 -11.06
CA GLY A 281 -16.65 7.89 -11.97
C GLY A 281 -15.17 7.61 -11.87
N VAL A 282 -14.71 6.74 -12.74
CA VAL A 282 -13.29 6.39 -12.90
C VAL A 282 -12.81 6.84 -14.28
N PHE A 283 -11.53 7.18 -14.39
CA PHE A 283 -10.93 7.57 -15.66
C PHE A 283 -9.47 7.14 -15.75
N THR A 284 -8.97 7.03 -16.97
CA THR A 284 -7.57 6.80 -17.25
C THR A 284 -6.94 8.04 -17.87
N TRP A 285 -5.84 8.48 -17.29
CA TRP A 285 -5.01 9.57 -17.76
C TRP A 285 -3.77 9.05 -18.48
N ASP A 286 -3.48 9.58 -19.68
CA ASP A 286 -2.22 9.40 -20.39
C ASP A 286 -1.32 10.59 -20.08
N LEU A 287 -0.24 10.38 -19.32
CA LEU A 287 0.64 11.45 -18.87
C LEU A 287 1.44 12.05 -20.02
N ASP A 288 1.83 11.26 -21.04
CA ASP A 288 2.58 11.75 -22.20
C ASP A 288 1.72 12.59 -23.14
N GLN A 289 0.44 12.20 -23.29
CA GLN A 289 -0.49 12.92 -24.16
C GLN A 289 -1.29 14.00 -23.43
N HIS A 290 -1.13 14.15 -22.12
CA HIS A 290 -1.85 15.10 -21.27
C HIS A 290 -3.37 15.06 -21.48
N ARG A 291 -3.96 13.85 -21.54
CA ARG A 291 -5.39 13.70 -21.78
C ARG A 291 -6.01 12.49 -21.09
N ILE A 292 -7.31 12.60 -20.84
CA ILE A 292 -8.16 11.46 -20.49
C ILE A 292 -8.36 10.60 -21.76
N ILE A 293 -8.03 9.32 -21.66
CA ILE A 293 -8.18 8.36 -22.77
C ILE A 293 -9.40 7.44 -22.62
N GLY A 294 -9.99 7.40 -21.46
CA GLY A 294 -11.20 6.65 -21.16
C GLY A 294 -11.80 7.03 -19.83
N HIS A 295 -13.11 6.85 -19.68
CA HIS A 295 -13.82 7.10 -18.44
C HIS A 295 -15.09 6.24 -18.36
N LEU A 296 -15.57 6.04 -17.14
CA LEU A 296 -16.82 5.35 -16.84
C LEU A 296 -17.49 6.03 -15.64
N ALA A 297 -18.73 6.49 -15.83
CA ALA A 297 -19.52 7.04 -14.74
C ALA A 297 -19.94 5.93 -13.77
N MET A 298 -19.81 6.20 -12.47
CA MET A 298 -20.31 5.31 -11.41
C MET A 298 -20.61 6.10 -10.14
N SER A 299 -21.64 5.63 -9.43
CA SER A 299 -22.10 6.23 -8.16
C SER A 299 -21.61 5.45 -6.93
N ASP A 300 -21.34 4.16 -7.11
CA ASP A 300 -20.78 3.30 -6.05
C ASP A 300 -19.27 3.53 -5.96
N ALA A 301 -18.82 4.04 -4.82
CA ALA A 301 -17.43 4.36 -4.62
C ALA A 301 -16.61 3.07 -4.46
N PRO A 302 -15.59 2.84 -5.31
CA PRO A 302 -14.66 1.76 -5.09
C PRO A 302 -13.89 1.94 -3.79
N ASP A 303 -13.45 0.84 -3.23
CA ASP A 303 -12.42 0.82 -2.21
C ASP A 303 -11.12 1.45 -2.75
N HIS A 304 -10.65 0.98 -3.91
CA HIS A 304 -9.51 1.58 -4.60
C HIS A 304 -9.56 1.32 -6.12
N VAL A 305 -8.72 2.05 -6.85
CA VAL A 305 -8.48 1.81 -8.28
C VAL A 305 -6.98 1.77 -8.56
N SER A 306 -6.55 1.00 -9.56
CA SER A 306 -5.14 0.90 -9.94
C SER A 306 -5.00 0.68 -11.45
N MET A 307 -3.96 1.29 -12.03
CA MET A 307 -3.54 0.91 -13.37
C MET A 307 -2.73 -0.39 -13.30
N THR A 308 -2.88 -1.25 -14.30
CA THR A 308 -2.04 -2.45 -14.41
C THR A 308 -0.62 -2.11 -14.89
N PRO A 309 0.39 -2.93 -14.59
CA PRO A 309 1.77 -2.68 -14.98
C PRO A 309 1.98 -2.46 -16.48
N THR A 310 1.23 -3.16 -17.38
CA THR A 310 1.30 -2.90 -18.83
C THR A 310 0.62 -1.61 -19.26
N GLY A 311 -0.17 -0.97 -18.40
CA GLY A 311 -0.99 0.18 -18.76
C GLY A 311 -2.19 -0.15 -19.67
N ARG A 312 -2.56 -1.43 -19.80
CA ARG A 312 -3.68 -1.84 -20.67
C ARG A 312 -5.02 -1.77 -19.97
N TYR A 313 -5.03 -2.03 -18.65
CA TYR A 313 -6.27 -2.19 -17.89
C TYR A 313 -6.25 -1.32 -16.64
N CYS A 314 -7.43 -0.81 -16.27
CA CYS A 314 -7.69 -0.21 -14.96
C CYS A 314 -8.46 -1.22 -14.12
N THR A 315 -7.99 -1.51 -12.91
CA THR A 315 -8.71 -2.31 -11.93
C THR A 315 -9.50 -1.41 -10.99
N VAL A 316 -10.72 -1.84 -10.69
CA VAL A 316 -11.67 -1.16 -9.81
C VAL A 316 -12.13 -2.16 -8.78
N SER A 317 -11.81 -1.94 -7.52
CA SER A 317 -12.12 -2.82 -6.39
C SER A 317 -13.25 -2.24 -5.56
N HIS A 318 -14.32 -3.01 -5.34
CA HIS A 318 -15.47 -2.62 -4.52
C HIS A 318 -15.65 -3.58 -3.36
N ASP A 319 -15.94 -3.07 -2.18
CA ASP A 319 -16.33 -3.85 -0.99
C ASP A 319 -17.76 -4.41 -1.09
N THR A 320 -18.48 -3.98 -2.10
CA THR A 320 -19.84 -4.45 -2.42
C THR A 320 -19.82 -5.75 -3.24
N ALA A 321 -21.00 -6.27 -3.58
CA ALA A 321 -21.17 -7.42 -4.47
C ALA A 321 -20.57 -7.21 -5.88
N ALA A 322 -20.21 -5.98 -6.24
CA ALA A 322 -19.50 -5.71 -7.49
C ALA A 322 -18.10 -6.34 -7.50
N GLY A 323 -17.47 -6.46 -6.34
CA GLY A 323 -16.14 -7.04 -6.18
C GLY A 323 -15.07 -6.32 -6.99
N THR A 324 -14.03 -7.03 -7.36
CA THR A 324 -12.89 -6.46 -8.13
C THR A 324 -13.04 -6.78 -9.62
N ARG A 325 -12.98 -5.74 -10.45
CA ARG A 325 -13.11 -5.81 -11.91
C ARG A 325 -11.93 -5.15 -12.59
N ALA A 326 -11.54 -5.68 -13.75
CA ALA A 326 -10.62 -5.01 -14.68
C ALA A 326 -11.41 -4.47 -15.87
N TYR A 327 -11.08 -3.25 -16.29
CA TYR A 327 -11.61 -2.59 -17.48
C TYR A 327 -10.47 -2.31 -18.45
N ASN A 328 -10.75 -2.35 -19.76
CA ASN A 328 -9.83 -1.76 -20.71
C ASN A 328 -9.57 -0.29 -20.34
N ARG A 329 -8.36 0.20 -20.52
CA ARG A 329 -8.02 1.60 -20.17
C ARG A 329 -8.89 2.66 -20.87
N THR A 330 -9.60 2.30 -21.93
CA THR A 330 -10.58 3.19 -22.59
C THR A 330 -11.99 3.03 -22.06
N PHE A 331 -12.25 2.09 -21.14
CA PHE A 331 -13.55 1.71 -20.60
C PHE A 331 -14.61 1.32 -21.62
N LYS A 332 -14.21 1.00 -22.85
CA LYS A 332 -15.08 0.57 -23.93
C LYS A 332 -15.15 -0.96 -24.01
N ALA A 333 -16.28 -1.48 -24.48
CA ALA A 333 -16.37 -2.85 -24.91
C ALA A 333 -15.81 -3.00 -26.35
N PRO A 334 -15.24 -4.17 -26.70
CA PRO A 334 -14.95 -5.29 -25.81
C PRO A 334 -13.78 -4.98 -24.85
N TYR A 335 -13.75 -5.68 -23.71
CA TYR A 335 -12.63 -5.58 -22.76
C TYR A 335 -11.28 -5.83 -23.48
N ASN A 336 -11.20 -6.91 -24.25
CA ASN A 336 -10.10 -7.18 -25.18
C ASN A 336 -10.57 -8.16 -26.28
N SER A 337 -9.66 -8.69 -27.07
CA SER A 337 -9.99 -9.63 -28.16
C SER A 337 -10.51 -10.99 -27.70
N ARG A 338 -10.35 -11.36 -26.44
CA ARG A 338 -10.77 -12.64 -25.86
C ARG A 338 -11.99 -12.53 -24.94
N VAL A 339 -12.23 -11.37 -24.37
CA VAL A 339 -13.34 -11.10 -23.46
C VAL A 339 -14.22 -10.02 -24.08
N SER A 340 -15.41 -10.41 -24.54
CA SER A 340 -16.34 -9.54 -25.29
C SER A 340 -17.10 -8.53 -24.42
N GLY A 341 -17.23 -8.79 -23.11
CA GLY A 341 -17.88 -7.88 -22.16
C GLY A 341 -17.12 -6.56 -22.00
N GLN A 342 -17.68 -5.65 -21.22
CA GLN A 342 -17.06 -4.37 -20.90
C GLN A 342 -15.93 -4.51 -19.88
N PHE A 343 -15.98 -5.52 -19.03
CA PHE A 343 -15.00 -5.79 -17.97
C PHE A 343 -14.73 -7.29 -17.83
N LEU A 344 -13.64 -7.61 -17.14
CA LEU A 344 -13.31 -8.93 -16.62
C LEU A 344 -13.52 -8.94 -15.11
N GLN A 345 -14.36 -9.86 -14.59
CA GLN A 345 -14.48 -10.08 -13.16
C GLN A 345 -13.24 -10.80 -12.64
N LEU A 346 -12.54 -10.20 -11.69
CA LEU A 346 -11.31 -10.76 -11.09
C LEU A 346 -11.61 -11.50 -9.78
N HIS A 347 -12.44 -10.90 -8.93
CA HIS A 347 -12.87 -11.45 -7.65
C HIS A 347 -14.26 -10.92 -7.28
N SER A 348 -15.01 -11.69 -6.50
CA SER A 348 -16.34 -11.29 -6.00
C SER A 348 -16.28 -10.32 -4.81
N LYS A 349 -15.09 -10.02 -4.32
CA LYS A 349 -14.80 -9.14 -3.16
C LYS A 349 -13.67 -8.17 -3.48
N SER A 350 -13.52 -7.15 -2.63
CA SER A 350 -12.28 -6.39 -2.48
C SER A 350 -11.48 -7.05 -1.35
N GLU A 351 -10.43 -7.74 -1.69
CA GLU A 351 -9.55 -8.40 -0.72
C GLU A 351 -8.13 -7.88 -0.91
N HIS A 352 -7.24 -8.15 0.04
CA HIS A 352 -5.83 -7.82 -0.14
C HIS A 352 -5.32 -8.46 -1.42
N SER A 353 -4.84 -7.63 -2.31
CA SER A 353 -4.47 -8.05 -3.67
C SER A 353 -3.41 -7.10 -4.23
N ASP A 354 -2.72 -7.51 -5.28
CA ASP A 354 -1.94 -6.60 -6.11
C ASP A 354 -1.86 -7.14 -7.53
N ILE A 355 -1.36 -6.30 -8.45
CA ILE A 355 -1.17 -6.66 -9.85
C ILE A 355 0.31 -6.79 -10.12
N ALA A 356 0.70 -7.86 -10.77
CA ALA A 356 2.09 -8.18 -11.07
C ALA A 356 2.24 -8.56 -12.55
N PHE A 357 3.49 -8.68 -13.00
CA PHE A 357 3.82 -9.38 -14.23
C PHE A 357 4.00 -10.88 -13.96
N ASN A 358 3.39 -11.71 -14.80
CA ASN A 358 3.83 -13.11 -14.92
C ASN A 358 5.14 -13.20 -15.72
N LYS A 359 5.69 -14.41 -15.90
CA LYS A 359 6.93 -14.62 -16.67
C LYS A 359 6.84 -14.23 -18.14
N LEU A 360 5.64 -14.11 -18.69
CA LEU A 360 5.37 -13.69 -20.06
C LEU A 360 5.13 -12.17 -20.17
N MET A 361 5.40 -11.41 -19.12
CA MET A 361 5.13 -9.97 -19.03
C MET A 361 3.66 -9.61 -19.24
N GLN A 362 2.74 -10.52 -18.90
CA GLN A 362 1.31 -10.26 -18.88
C GLN A 362 0.88 -9.82 -17.50
N ASP A 363 -0.13 -8.94 -17.43
CA ASP A 363 -0.74 -8.53 -16.18
C ASP A 363 -1.49 -9.69 -15.53
N VAL A 364 -1.21 -9.93 -14.25
CA VAL A 364 -1.95 -10.88 -13.42
C VAL A 364 -2.38 -10.22 -12.12
N TYR A 365 -3.63 -10.42 -11.75
CA TYR A 365 -4.19 -10.06 -10.45
C TYR A 365 -3.91 -11.20 -9.48
N VAL A 366 -3.37 -10.90 -8.32
CA VAL A 366 -3.08 -11.89 -7.26
C VAL A 366 -3.85 -11.50 -6.01
N SER A 367 -4.63 -12.43 -5.46
CA SER A 367 -5.49 -12.19 -4.30
C SER A 367 -5.75 -13.47 -3.51
N LEU A 368 -6.57 -13.33 -2.46
CA LEU A 368 -7.02 -14.39 -1.58
C LEU A 368 -8.54 -14.49 -1.64
N ASP A 369 -9.05 -15.71 -1.55
CA ASP A 369 -10.49 -15.98 -1.45
C ASP A 369 -10.80 -16.57 -0.07
N TYR A 370 -11.00 -15.69 0.90
CA TYR A 370 -11.32 -16.10 2.28
C TYR A 370 -12.70 -16.76 2.40
N GLN A 371 -13.56 -16.63 1.39
CA GLN A 371 -14.88 -17.25 1.33
C GLN A 371 -14.82 -18.69 0.79
N SER A 372 -13.68 -19.10 0.21
CA SER A 372 -13.47 -20.49 -0.20
C SER A 372 -13.19 -21.38 1.02
N ASP A 373 -13.55 -22.67 0.93
CA ASP A 373 -13.36 -23.64 2.02
C ASP A 373 -11.88 -23.79 2.46
N LYS A 374 -10.95 -23.39 1.61
CA LYS A 374 -9.51 -23.56 1.83
C LYS A 374 -8.76 -22.24 1.99
N GLY A 375 -9.46 -21.09 1.88
CA GLY A 375 -8.79 -19.79 1.83
C GLY A 375 -7.82 -19.73 0.64
N GLU A 376 -8.33 -19.96 -0.58
CA GLU A 376 -7.50 -20.07 -1.77
C GLU A 376 -6.74 -18.78 -2.08
N VAL A 377 -5.43 -18.86 -2.18
CA VAL A 377 -4.60 -17.83 -2.81
C VAL A 377 -4.51 -18.15 -4.29
N PHE A 378 -4.83 -17.17 -5.14
CA PHE A 378 -4.96 -17.39 -6.58
C PHE A 378 -4.41 -16.22 -7.40
N MET A 379 -4.20 -16.48 -8.68
CA MET A 379 -3.98 -15.42 -9.67
C MET A 379 -5.01 -15.51 -10.79
N VAL A 380 -5.33 -14.36 -11.40
CA VAL A 380 -6.14 -14.25 -12.63
C VAL A 380 -5.30 -13.58 -13.70
N ASN A 381 -5.14 -14.22 -14.84
CA ASN A 381 -4.51 -13.60 -16.00
C ASN A 381 -5.50 -12.62 -16.65
N LEU A 382 -5.11 -11.35 -16.80
CA LEU A 382 -5.99 -10.30 -17.31
C LEU A 382 -6.20 -10.39 -18.83
N GLU A 383 -5.39 -11.14 -19.56
CA GLU A 383 -5.56 -11.31 -21.02
C GLU A 383 -6.70 -12.28 -21.38
N ASP A 384 -6.92 -13.31 -20.58
CA ASP A 384 -7.89 -14.38 -20.89
C ASP A 384 -8.85 -14.73 -19.74
N GLY A 385 -8.68 -14.08 -18.57
CA GLY A 385 -9.52 -14.33 -17.42
C GLY A 385 -9.23 -15.66 -16.70
N ARG A 386 -8.18 -16.38 -17.07
CA ARG A 386 -7.87 -17.67 -16.48
C ARG A 386 -7.45 -17.51 -15.02
N ARG A 387 -8.25 -18.06 -14.10
CA ARG A 387 -7.92 -18.20 -12.69
C ARG A 387 -7.02 -19.41 -12.48
N THR A 388 -5.98 -19.26 -11.69
CA THR A 388 -5.03 -20.34 -11.34
C THR A 388 -4.83 -20.31 -9.82
N PRO A 389 -5.19 -21.39 -9.11
CA PRO A 389 -4.84 -21.56 -7.70
C PRO A 389 -3.33 -21.58 -7.51
N LEU A 390 -2.86 -20.95 -6.43
CA LEU A 390 -1.45 -20.95 -6.04
C LEU A 390 -1.23 -21.86 -4.81
N PHE A 391 -1.88 -21.55 -3.70
CA PHE A 391 -1.83 -22.36 -2.47
C PHE A 391 -3.02 -22.01 -1.57
N ASN A 392 -3.17 -22.73 -0.45
CA ASN A 392 -4.25 -22.52 0.50
C ASN A 392 -3.73 -21.78 1.75
N SER A 393 -4.49 -20.79 2.23
CA SER A 393 -4.21 -20.10 3.49
C SER A 393 -4.81 -20.79 4.72
N TYR A 394 -5.75 -21.73 4.54
CA TYR A 394 -6.31 -22.55 5.61
C TYR A 394 -5.63 -23.90 5.63
N ILE A 395 -4.92 -24.20 6.72
CA ILE A 395 -4.10 -25.41 6.86
C ILE A 395 -4.35 -26.03 8.23
N ASP A 396 -4.85 -27.28 8.30
CA ASP A 396 -5.05 -28.04 9.54
C ASP A 396 -5.72 -27.23 10.66
N ARG A 397 -6.87 -26.67 10.40
CA ARG A 397 -7.67 -25.82 11.31
C ARG A 397 -7.02 -24.49 11.70
N THR A 398 -5.97 -24.08 11.02
CA THR A 398 -5.41 -22.73 11.14
C THR A 398 -5.79 -21.90 9.92
N ALA A 399 -5.74 -20.59 10.05
CA ALA A 399 -5.99 -19.66 8.95
C ALA A 399 -4.99 -18.52 8.99
N MET A 400 -4.55 -18.07 7.82
CA MET A 400 -3.65 -16.93 7.66
C MET A 400 -4.20 -15.95 6.64
N ALA A 401 -3.94 -14.67 6.90
CA ALA A 401 -4.26 -13.58 5.99
C ALA A 401 -2.97 -12.87 5.55
N PHE A 402 -2.90 -12.46 4.29
CA PHE A 402 -1.68 -11.96 3.68
C PHE A 402 -1.89 -10.63 2.99
N HIS A 403 -0.90 -9.74 3.10
CA HIS A 403 -0.68 -8.68 2.14
C HIS A 403 0.08 -9.20 0.92
N VAL A 404 -0.18 -8.61 -0.24
CA VAL A 404 0.46 -8.94 -1.51
C VAL A 404 1.17 -7.70 -2.07
N SER A 405 2.40 -7.87 -2.57
CA SER A 405 3.13 -6.87 -3.32
C SER A 405 3.59 -7.42 -4.66
N GLY A 406 3.06 -6.86 -5.74
CA GLY A 406 3.38 -7.18 -7.14
C GLY A 406 4.40 -6.23 -7.76
N LYS A 407 5.18 -5.48 -6.96
CA LYS A 407 6.01 -4.35 -7.41
C LYS A 407 7.35 -4.74 -8.02
N ALA A 408 7.65 -6.04 -8.13
CA ALA A 408 8.91 -6.55 -8.69
C ALA A 408 8.92 -6.53 -10.23
N TYR A 409 8.73 -5.38 -10.84
CA TYR A 409 8.56 -5.24 -12.29
C TYR A 409 9.80 -5.65 -13.10
N ALA A 410 11.00 -5.62 -12.52
CA ALA A 410 12.23 -6.12 -13.13
C ALA A 410 12.54 -7.60 -12.80
N LYS A 411 11.69 -8.25 -11.99
CA LYS A 411 11.74 -9.70 -11.67
C LYS A 411 10.37 -10.33 -11.94
N PRO A 412 9.89 -10.36 -13.20
CA PRO A 412 8.55 -10.85 -13.54
C PRO A 412 8.36 -12.31 -13.13
N GLY A 413 7.12 -12.65 -12.80
CA GLY A 413 6.74 -13.99 -12.38
C GLY A 413 6.86 -14.27 -10.89
N TRP A 414 7.03 -13.23 -10.05
CA TRP A 414 7.08 -13.34 -8.61
C TRP A 414 6.26 -12.25 -7.92
N VAL A 415 5.66 -12.58 -6.79
CA VAL A 415 5.07 -11.63 -5.83
C VAL A 415 5.63 -11.87 -4.43
N LEU A 416 5.67 -10.80 -3.64
CA LEU A 416 5.95 -10.85 -2.22
C LEU A 416 4.64 -10.98 -1.46
N MET A 417 4.62 -11.83 -0.44
CA MET A 417 3.51 -11.95 0.50
C MET A 417 4.02 -11.85 1.94
N SER A 418 3.21 -11.24 2.81
CA SER A 418 3.49 -11.13 4.26
C SER A 418 2.25 -11.43 5.08
N THR A 419 2.39 -12.25 6.11
CA THR A 419 1.30 -12.63 7.01
C THR A 419 1.00 -11.50 7.99
N TYR A 420 -0.25 -11.04 8.04
CA TYR A 420 -0.71 -10.04 9.00
C TYR A 420 -1.75 -10.59 9.97
N GLY A 421 -2.64 -11.47 9.51
CA GLY A 421 -3.68 -12.10 10.32
C GLY A 421 -3.41 -13.59 10.49
N GLU A 422 -3.63 -14.09 11.71
CA GLU A 422 -3.31 -15.47 12.06
C GLU A 422 -4.33 -16.07 13.04
N HIS A 423 -4.80 -17.25 12.71
CA HIS A 423 -5.62 -18.08 13.56
C HIS A 423 -4.95 -19.44 13.79
N TYR A 424 -4.76 -19.82 15.04
CA TYR A 424 -3.96 -20.99 15.42
C TYR A 424 -4.79 -22.24 15.79
N GLY A 425 -6.10 -22.21 15.60
CA GLY A 425 -7.05 -23.25 15.98
C GLY A 425 -7.91 -22.90 17.19
N PRO A 426 -8.77 -23.82 17.67
CA PRO A 426 -9.85 -23.50 18.61
C PRO A 426 -9.39 -23.12 20.04
N ALA A 427 -8.12 -23.33 20.39
CA ALA A 427 -7.62 -22.98 21.71
C ALA A 427 -6.54 -21.89 21.65
N PRO A 428 -6.74 -20.73 22.30
CA PRO A 428 -5.73 -19.66 22.35
C PRO A 428 -4.36 -20.08 22.88
N THR A 429 -4.32 -21.13 23.71
CA THR A 429 -3.11 -21.72 24.27
C THR A 429 -2.23 -22.47 23.26
N GLN A 430 -2.75 -22.72 22.04
CA GLN A 430 -2.04 -23.46 20.98
C GLN A 430 -1.21 -22.58 20.06
N ARG A 431 -1.08 -21.29 20.35
CA ARG A 431 -0.46 -20.30 19.47
C ARG A 431 0.94 -20.66 18.96
N LEU A 432 1.74 -21.36 19.75
CA LEU A 432 3.10 -21.75 19.36
C LEU A 432 3.26 -23.22 18.96
N SER A 433 2.31 -24.08 19.35
CA SER A 433 2.40 -25.52 19.05
C SER A 433 1.78 -25.94 17.71
N ASN A 434 0.94 -25.09 17.11
CA ASN A 434 0.24 -25.37 15.85
C ASN A 434 0.67 -24.46 14.70
N LEU A 435 1.92 -24.02 14.68
CA LEU A 435 2.45 -23.19 13.60
C LEU A 435 2.50 -23.98 12.29
N LYS A 436 2.04 -23.34 11.21
CA LYS A 436 2.17 -23.83 9.84
C LYS A 436 3.18 -22.98 9.10
N TRP A 437 3.64 -23.43 7.95
CA TRP A 437 4.71 -22.78 7.21
C TRP A 437 4.46 -21.29 6.86
N PRO A 438 3.22 -20.81 6.63
CA PRO A 438 3.01 -19.40 6.31
C PRO A 438 2.94 -18.48 7.53
N HIS A 439 2.77 -19.01 8.77
CA HIS A 439 2.66 -18.17 9.96
C HIS A 439 3.90 -17.28 10.13
N ARG A 440 3.66 -16.04 10.52
CA ARG A 440 4.69 -15.06 10.93
C ARG A 440 5.78 -14.86 9.88
N ARG A 441 5.46 -14.94 8.60
CA ARG A 441 6.44 -14.95 7.50
C ARG A 441 6.20 -13.91 6.45
N MET A 442 7.31 -13.53 5.85
CA MET A 442 7.38 -12.90 4.55
C MET A 442 8.01 -13.91 3.58
N PHE A 443 7.40 -14.10 2.41
CA PHE A 443 7.79 -15.11 1.44
C PHE A 443 7.51 -14.68 0.00
N ALA A 444 8.31 -15.18 -0.94
CA ALA A 444 8.09 -15.01 -2.36
C ALA A 444 7.28 -16.17 -2.93
N VAL A 445 6.37 -15.88 -3.85
CA VAL A 445 5.54 -16.86 -4.55
C VAL A 445 5.71 -16.68 -6.06
N SER A 446 6.08 -17.75 -6.77
CA SER A 446 6.14 -17.71 -8.22
C SER A 446 4.76 -17.85 -8.85
N LEU A 447 4.51 -17.09 -9.91
CA LEU A 447 3.20 -16.96 -10.55
C LEU A 447 3.00 -18.03 -11.64
N ASN A 448 2.75 -19.25 -11.22
CA ASN A 448 2.44 -20.41 -12.07
C ASN A 448 1.62 -21.46 -11.29
N ALA A 449 1.04 -22.44 -11.97
CA ALA A 449 0.14 -23.44 -11.40
C ALA A 449 0.77 -24.33 -10.31
N ASN A 450 2.10 -24.44 -10.30
CA ASN A 450 2.86 -25.15 -9.25
C ASN A 450 3.88 -24.17 -8.69
N PRO A 451 3.48 -23.28 -7.78
CA PRO A 451 4.33 -22.19 -7.34
C PRO A 451 5.54 -22.68 -6.57
N ASP A 452 6.69 -22.15 -6.90
CA ASP A 452 7.85 -22.15 -6.03
C ASP A 452 7.64 -21.11 -4.95
N ILE A 453 7.69 -21.48 -3.68
CA ILE A 453 7.49 -20.61 -2.53
C ILE A 453 8.78 -20.55 -1.74
N ARG A 454 9.34 -19.37 -1.54
CA ARG A 454 10.60 -19.13 -0.84
C ARG A 454 10.37 -18.27 0.40
N ALA A 455 10.71 -18.82 1.57
CA ALA A 455 10.69 -18.04 2.80
C ALA A 455 11.81 -17.00 2.80
N ILE A 456 11.48 -15.75 3.13
CA ILE A 456 12.40 -14.60 3.06
C ILE A 456 12.81 -14.14 4.45
N ALA A 457 11.85 -13.95 5.35
CA ALA A 457 12.11 -13.51 6.72
C ALA A 457 10.95 -13.87 7.65
N SER A 458 11.22 -13.90 8.95
CA SER A 458 10.20 -13.90 9.98
C SER A 458 9.69 -12.49 10.19
N VAL A 459 8.38 -12.29 10.15
CA VAL A 459 7.74 -10.98 10.37
C VAL A 459 7.62 -10.67 11.87
N GLN A 460 7.29 -11.65 12.68
CA GLN A 460 7.15 -11.57 14.14
C GLN A 460 6.28 -10.40 14.62
N ALA A 461 5.26 -10.04 13.85
CA ALA A 461 4.33 -9.00 14.20
C ALA A 461 3.28 -9.53 15.19
N ASN A 462 3.08 -8.81 16.29
CA ASN A 462 1.82 -8.80 17.01
C ASN A 462 1.05 -7.59 16.49
N VAL A 463 -0.05 -7.85 15.79
CA VAL A 463 -0.88 -6.83 15.18
C VAL A 463 -1.94 -6.39 16.20
N TYR A 464 -1.93 -5.13 16.56
CA TYR A 464 -2.89 -4.49 17.48
C TYR A 464 -3.83 -3.55 16.74
N ARG A 465 -3.36 -2.95 15.64
CA ARG A 465 -4.10 -2.04 14.76
C ARG A 465 -3.64 -2.26 13.33
N TYR A 466 -4.38 -1.71 12.38
CA TYR A 466 -4.05 -1.74 10.96
C TYR A 466 -2.62 -1.26 10.67
N GLU A 467 -2.18 -0.20 11.34
CA GLU A 467 -0.83 0.36 11.12
C GLU A 467 0.30 -0.56 11.58
N ASP A 468 0.01 -1.52 12.46
CA ASP A 468 0.99 -2.50 12.97
C ASP A 468 1.16 -3.70 12.03
N GLU A 469 0.32 -3.80 11.02
CA GLU A 469 0.41 -4.86 10.02
C GLU A 469 1.71 -4.74 9.21
N PRO A 470 2.25 -5.86 8.73
CA PRO A 470 3.54 -5.86 8.03
C PRO A 470 3.59 -4.99 6.78
N HIS A 471 2.52 -4.90 6.01
CA HIS A 471 2.45 -4.14 4.76
C HIS A 471 3.69 -4.32 3.87
N ALA A 472 4.24 -5.54 3.79
CA ALA A 472 5.53 -5.75 3.14
C ALA A 472 5.49 -5.38 1.65
N THR A 473 6.46 -4.59 1.21
CA THR A 473 6.65 -4.23 -0.19
C THR A 473 8.05 -4.58 -0.68
N THR A 474 8.20 -4.84 -1.98
CA THR A 474 9.46 -5.18 -2.61
C THR A 474 9.93 -4.11 -3.59
N ASN A 475 11.25 -4.01 -3.81
CA ASN A 475 11.79 -3.20 -4.89
C ASN A 475 11.62 -3.89 -6.26
N ARG A 476 11.97 -3.19 -7.34
CA ARG A 476 11.70 -3.63 -8.72
C ARG A 476 12.40 -4.93 -9.10
N ASP A 477 13.57 -5.24 -8.56
CA ASP A 477 14.37 -6.43 -8.87
C ASP A 477 14.25 -7.56 -7.83
N PHE A 478 13.35 -7.39 -6.83
CA PHE A 478 13.11 -8.34 -5.75
C PHE A 478 14.33 -8.63 -4.85
N THR A 479 15.23 -7.68 -4.70
CA THR A 479 16.43 -7.84 -3.86
C THR A 479 16.33 -7.16 -2.50
N ARG A 480 15.38 -6.21 -2.35
CA ARG A 480 15.13 -5.44 -1.13
C ARG A 480 13.64 -5.42 -0.82
N MET A 481 13.29 -5.57 0.44
CA MET A 481 11.92 -5.51 0.94
C MET A 481 11.85 -4.64 2.18
N LEU A 482 10.74 -3.95 2.39
CA LEU A 482 10.41 -3.25 3.63
C LEU A 482 9.18 -3.89 4.26
N PHE A 483 9.14 -3.93 5.59
CA PHE A 483 7.96 -4.36 6.32
C PHE A 483 7.92 -3.73 7.72
N ASN A 484 6.72 -3.62 8.29
CA ASN A 484 6.49 -3.21 9.66
C ASN A 484 6.45 -4.42 10.59
N SER A 485 6.93 -4.27 11.81
CA SER A 485 6.79 -5.31 12.84
C SER A 485 6.94 -4.75 14.24
N THR A 486 6.12 -5.23 15.15
CA THR A 486 6.29 -5.01 16.58
C THR A 486 7.36 -5.93 17.19
N TRP A 487 7.86 -6.88 16.41
CA TRP A 487 8.87 -7.89 16.80
C TRP A 487 8.52 -8.60 18.12
N ASN A 488 7.29 -9.11 18.19
CA ASN A 488 6.68 -9.70 19.39
C ASN A 488 6.52 -8.72 20.57
N GLY A 489 6.62 -7.43 20.33
CA GLY A 489 6.37 -6.41 21.33
C GLY A 489 4.93 -6.45 21.86
N SER A 490 4.69 -5.78 22.97
CA SER A 490 3.42 -5.80 23.70
C SER A 490 2.45 -4.69 23.31
N SER A 491 2.86 -3.80 22.41
CA SER A 491 2.04 -2.66 21.99
C SER A 491 2.45 -2.14 20.61
N THR A 492 1.58 -1.34 20.01
CA THR A 492 1.86 -0.57 18.77
C THR A 492 3.13 0.30 18.87
N ARG A 493 3.48 0.76 20.07
CA ARG A 493 4.72 1.54 20.31
C ARG A 493 6.00 0.75 20.04
N ASP A 494 5.92 -0.58 19.95
CA ASP A 494 7.05 -1.45 19.63
C ASP A 494 7.26 -1.59 18.12
N MET A 495 6.33 -1.07 17.31
CA MET A 495 6.38 -1.16 15.86
C MET A 495 7.58 -0.39 15.32
N GLU A 496 8.30 -1.04 14.42
CA GLU A 496 9.45 -0.51 13.68
C GLU A 496 9.41 -0.97 12.24
N VAL A 497 10.13 -0.27 11.38
CA VAL A 497 10.36 -0.67 10.00
C VAL A 497 11.64 -1.49 9.91
N PHE A 498 11.56 -2.59 9.19
CA PHE A 498 12.68 -3.45 8.87
C PHE A 498 12.88 -3.49 7.36
N MET A 499 14.15 -3.49 6.93
CA MET A 499 14.53 -3.78 5.58
C MET A 499 15.14 -5.17 5.51
N VAL A 500 14.74 -5.94 4.51
CA VAL A 500 15.32 -7.25 4.21
C VAL A 500 16.05 -7.17 2.87
N ALA A 501 17.22 -7.76 2.81
CA ALA A 501 17.95 -7.98 1.57
C ALA A 501 18.15 -9.47 1.31
N ILE A 502 18.05 -9.86 0.03
CA ILE A 502 18.36 -11.21 -0.46
C ILE A 502 19.32 -11.13 -1.65
N LYS A 503 19.99 -12.24 -1.96
CA LYS A 503 20.84 -12.33 -3.17
C LYS A 503 19.98 -12.07 -4.43
N PRO A 504 20.51 -11.39 -5.45
CA PRO A 504 19.83 -11.23 -6.75
C PRO A 504 19.43 -12.55 -7.40
N THR A 505 20.22 -13.61 -7.18
CA THR A 505 19.97 -14.97 -7.70
C THR A 505 19.10 -15.83 -6.81
N ALA A 506 18.60 -15.31 -5.67
CA ALA A 506 17.87 -16.10 -4.67
C ALA A 506 16.58 -16.75 -5.21
N LEU A 507 15.95 -16.10 -6.21
CA LEU A 507 14.72 -16.56 -6.85
C LEU A 507 14.95 -17.17 -8.24
N ASP A 508 16.18 -17.32 -8.68
CA ASP A 508 16.48 -18.00 -9.96
C ASP A 508 16.21 -19.50 -9.80
N LYS A 509 15.73 -20.13 -10.88
CA LYS A 509 15.57 -21.58 -10.89
C LYS A 509 16.93 -22.25 -10.71
N ARG A 510 16.99 -23.28 -9.87
CA ARG A 510 18.10 -24.22 -9.82
C ARG A 510 18.08 -25.13 -11.03
#